data_b525dd83aa29506a7ebe080624a96c2e
#
_entry.id   b525dd83aa29506a7ebe080624a96c2e
#
_cell.length_a   1.000
_cell.length_b   1.000
_cell.length_c   1.000
_cell.angle_alpha   90.00
_cell.angle_beta   90.00
_cell.angle_gamma   90.00
#
_symmetry.space_group_name_H-M   'P 1'
#
loop_
_entity.id
_entity.type
_entity.pdbx_description
1 polymer ?
#
loop_
_entity_poly.entity_id
_entity_poly.type
_entity_poly.pdbx_seq_one_letter_code
_entity_poly.pdbx_strand_id
1 'polypeptide(L)'
;MYSTHRLDHVRNTVVGNADIRGVSGGQKRRVKLLEMAVGSDVNVMFLDEITNGLDAASALRICKVIRTALEVQKISAITCLLQPSNEVFMTFHRLILLTSDGQVAYSGKTEDAIKYFEDHLGLKRPESMNIPEYLLRCACSPTNLYDDGEDGSVPKSISSSTDLAEAFINSPYCNLLKLDDPDEETMESAYAVDGDVPDLKDFAQPTSRQIQLLVGRGWKLVKRDPASLMRLVSAVIFGLFVGTLFLQTPNNEVGTQVRSGYVLTLIFLCFLNSCMAPLDALFADRLTFYIHRRASFYRTFSYYISQVLCSWPGKLLLSNLCI
;
A
#
# COMPACT_ATOMS: atom_id res chain seq x y z
N MET A 1 -4.30 -15.44 10.89
CA MET A 1 -4.13 -14.08 10.38
C MET A 1 -5.44 -13.39 9.98
N TYR A 2 -6.31 -13.97 9.15
CA TYR A 2 -7.61 -13.35 8.78
C TYR A 2 -8.59 -13.16 9.95
N SER A 3 -8.65 -14.08 10.91
CA SER A 3 -9.57 -14.02 12.07
C SER A 3 -9.30 -12.82 12.98
N THR A 4 -8.04 -12.47 13.18
CA THR A 4 -7.62 -11.33 14.01
C THR A 4 -8.06 -9.98 13.43
N HIS A 5 -8.26 -9.90 12.10
CA HIS A 5 -8.60 -8.67 11.40
C HIS A 5 -10.09 -8.48 11.13
N ARG A 6 -10.93 -9.42 11.58
CA ARG A 6 -12.38 -9.45 11.29
C ARG A 6 -12.70 -9.24 9.80
N LEU A 7 -11.89 -9.83 8.91
CA LEU A 7 -12.09 -9.81 7.46
C LEU A 7 -12.68 -11.13 6.94
N ASP A 8 -12.94 -12.11 7.81
CA ASP A 8 -13.45 -13.42 7.42
C ASP A 8 -14.80 -13.33 6.69
N HIS A 9 -15.67 -12.42 7.14
CA HIS A 9 -16.99 -12.18 6.53
C HIS A 9 -16.92 -11.61 5.10
N VAL A 10 -15.77 -11.00 4.72
CA VAL A 10 -15.55 -10.43 3.38
C VAL A 10 -14.52 -11.22 2.56
N ARG A 11 -14.08 -12.38 3.03
CA ARG A 11 -13.05 -13.20 2.40
C ARG A 11 -13.34 -13.50 0.92
N ASN A 12 -14.60 -13.67 0.57
CA ASN A 12 -15.05 -13.96 -0.80
C ASN A 12 -15.58 -12.73 -1.53
N THR A 13 -15.54 -11.55 -0.90
CA THR A 13 -16.00 -10.30 -1.50
C THR A 13 -14.88 -9.69 -2.31
N VAL A 14 -15.19 -9.16 -3.48
CA VAL A 14 -14.24 -8.42 -4.33
C VAL A 14 -13.82 -7.13 -3.62
N VAL A 15 -12.55 -6.76 -3.73
CA VAL A 15 -12.05 -5.49 -3.15
C VAL A 15 -12.76 -4.29 -3.78
N GLY A 16 -13.13 -4.40 -5.06
CA GLY A 16 -13.86 -3.38 -5.80
C GLY A 16 -12.99 -2.18 -6.23
N ASN A 17 -13.53 -1.44 -7.19
CA ASN A 17 -12.96 -0.20 -7.74
C ASN A 17 -14.07 0.86 -7.83
N ALA A 18 -13.90 1.88 -8.69
CA ALA A 18 -14.90 2.92 -8.92
C ALA A 18 -16.21 2.36 -9.52
N ASP A 19 -16.07 1.36 -10.39
CA ASP A 19 -17.17 0.79 -11.19
C ASP A 19 -17.83 -0.42 -10.53
N ILE A 20 -17.02 -1.18 -9.77
CA ILE A 20 -17.47 -2.43 -9.12
C ILE A 20 -17.54 -2.23 -7.62
N ARG A 21 -18.74 -2.30 -7.06
CA ARG A 21 -18.95 -2.25 -5.61
C ARG A 21 -18.27 -3.44 -4.94
N GLY A 22 -17.43 -3.16 -3.94
CA GLY A 22 -16.68 -4.17 -3.20
C GLY A 22 -16.71 -3.95 -1.69
N VAL A 23 -15.62 -4.28 -1.04
CA VAL A 23 -15.43 -4.08 0.41
C VAL A 23 -15.45 -2.59 0.77
N SER A 24 -15.78 -2.26 2.03
CA SER A 24 -15.77 -0.88 2.50
C SER A 24 -14.37 -0.24 2.45
N GLY A 25 -14.30 1.10 2.43
CA GLY A 25 -13.03 1.83 2.37
C GLY A 25 -12.05 1.42 3.47
N GLY A 26 -12.52 1.29 4.71
CA GLY A 26 -11.73 0.81 5.83
C GLY A 26 -11.28 -0.65 5.71
N GLN A 27 -12.12 -1.54 5.12
CA GLN A 27 -11.74 -2.92 4.82
C GLN A 27 -10.69 -2.98 3.70
N LYS A 28 -10.85 -2.17 2.65
CA LYS A 28 -9.90 -2.06 1.54
C LYS A 28 -8.52 -1.63 2.04
N ARG A 29 -8.47 -0.65 2.95
CA ARG A 29 -7.22 -0.18 3.56
C ARG A 29 -6.56 -1.27 4.40
N ARG A 30 -7.32 -1.99 5.23
CA ARG A 30 -6.82 -3.13 6.00
C ARG A 30 -6.25 -4.25 5.11
N VAL A 31 -6.94 -4.58 4.02
CA VAL A 31 -6.44 -5.57 3.04
C VAL A 31 -5.11 -5.13 2.44
N LYS A 32 -4.98 -3.87 2.02
CA LYS A 32 -3.72 -3.34 1.47
C LYS A 32 -2.58 -3.38 2.48
N LEU A 33 -2.83 -2.97 3.72
CA LEU A 33 -1.81 -3.02 4.78
C LEU A 33 -1.35 -4.44 5.07
N LEU A 34 -2.30 -5.39 5.11
CA LEU A 34 -1.97 -6.81 5.27
C LEU A 34 -1.18 -7.37 4.09
N GLU A 35 -1.54 -7.00 2.87
CA GLU A 35 -0.82 -7.42 1.67
C GLU A 35 0.66 -6.99 1.74
N MET A 36 0.91 -5.75 2.17
CA MET A 36 2.27 -5.24 2.34
C MET A 36 3.02 -5.91 3.49
N ALA A 37 2.34 -6.15 4.62
CA ALA A 37 2.95 -6.77 5.80
C ALA A 37 3.31 -8.26 5.60
N VAL A 38 2.59 -8.97 4.72
CA VAL A 38 2.79 -10.42 4.52
C VAL A 38 3.83 -10.72 3.43
N GLY A 39 4.05 -9.78 2.52
CA GLY A 39 4.71 -10.07 1.23
C GLY A 39 6.22 -9.92 1.20
N SER A 40 6.89 -9.49 2.27
CA SER A 40 8.28 -9.04 2.14
C SER A 40 9.17 -9.53 3.28
N ASP A 41 10.37 -9.98 2.92
CA ASP A 41 11.50 -10.13 3.83
C ASP A 41 12.09 -8.72 4.09
N VAL A 42 11.31 -7.82 4.70
CA VAL A 42 11.74 -6.47 5.05
C VAL A 42 12.07 -6.39 6.54
N ASN A 43 13.14 -5.68 6.86
CA ASN A 43 13.53 -5.41 8.24
C ASN A 43 12.90 -4.13 8.79
N VAL A 44 12.58 -3.18 7.92
CA VAL A 44 11.99 -1.89 8.28
C VAL A 44 10.83 -1.56 7.35
N MET A 45 9.73 -1.05 7.92
CA MET A 45 8.52 -0.64 7.20
C MET A 45 8.27 0.86 7.41
N PHE A 46 8.06 1.58 6.33
CA PHE A 46 7.65 2.99 6.36
C PHE A 46 6.16 3.10 6.05
N LEU A 47 5.42 3.70 6.96
CA LEU A 47 3.96 3.78 6.92
C LEU A 47 3.54 5.25 6.96
N ASP A 48 2.90 5.71 5.90
CA ASP A 48 2.46 7.10 5.79
C ASP A 48 0.94 7.19 5.93
N GLU A 49 0.49 8.02 6.88
CA GLU A 49 -0.92 8.34 7.17
C GLU A 49 -1.88 7.14 7.15
N ILE A 50 -1.51 6.05 7.78
CA ILE A 50 -2.29 4.78 7.75
C ILE A 50 -3.69 4.91 8.35
N THR A 51 -3.92 5.91 9.19
CA THR A 51 -5.20 6.16 9.89
C THR A 51 -6.07 7.20 9.20
N ASN A 52 -5.58 7.89 8.18
CA ASN A 52 -6.30 8.97 7.51
C ASN A 52 -7.64 8.48 6.91
N GLY A 53 -8.72 9.23 7.16
CA GLY A 53 -10.07 8.89 6.68
C GLY A 53 -10.73 7.71 7.38
N LEU A 54 -10.24 7.30 8.55
CA LEU A 54 -10.85 6.27 9.40
C LEU A 54 -11.44 6.89 10.67
N ASP A 55 -12.48 6.26 11.19
CA ASP A 55 -12.98 6.53 12.53
C ASP A 55 -11.96 6.10 13.60
N ALA A 56 -12.00 6.71 14.78
CA ALA A 56 -11.05 6.47 15.87
C ALA A 56 -10.95 4.97 16.26
N ALA A 57 -12.08 4.26 16.31
CA ALA A 57 -12.11 2.85 16.65
C ALA A 57 -11.47 1.96 15.57
N SER A 58 -11.62 2.31 14.29
CA SER A 58 -10.97 1.61 13.17
C SER A 58 -9.48 1.92 13.09
N ALA A 59 -9.08 3.17 13.34
CA ALA A 59 -7.70 3.59 13.43
C ALA A 59 -6.95 2.83 14.54
N LEU A 60 -7.50 2.78 15.74
CA LEU A 60 -6.92 2.03 16.85
C LEU A 60 -6.76 0.54 16.53
N ARG A 61 -7.77 -0.07 15.92
CA ARG A 61 -7.70 -1.48 15.52
C ARG A 61 -6.58 -1.74 14.50
N ILE A 62 -6.44 -0.87 13.52
CA ILE A 62 -5.37 -1.00 12.51
C ILE A 62 -4.00 -0.88 13.17
N CYS A 63 -3.77 0.12 14.02
CA CYS A 63 -2.50 0.29 14.71
C CYS A 63 -2.14 -0.91 15.59
N LYS A 64 -3.10 -1.45 16.37
CA LYS A 64 -2.88 -2.67 17.16
C LYS A 64 -2.53 -3.88 16.31
N VAL A 65 -3.18 -4.02 15.18
CA VAL A 65 -2.94 -5.12 14.25
C VAL A 65 -1.55 -5.03 13.63
N ILE A 66 -1.16 -3.84 13.16
CA ILE A 66 0.16 -3.61 12.60
C ILE A 66 1.22 -3.88 13.69
N ARG A 67 1.05 -3.34 14.89
CA ARG A 67 1.95 -3.60 16.00
C ARG A 67 2.14 -5.10 16.25
N THR A 68 1.06 -5.87 16.37
CA THR A 68 1.15 -7.32 16.56
C THR A 68 1.87 -8.01 15.39
N ALA A 69 1.61 -7.58 14.14
CA ALA A 69 2.27 -8.15 12.96
C ALA A 69 3.77 -7.86 12.96
N LEU A 70 4.18 -6.66 13.32
CA LEU A 70 5.57 -6.25 13.42
C LEU A 70 6.31 -7.00 14.52
N GLU A 71 5.71 -7.14 15.70
CA GLU A 71 6.25 -7.88 16.83
C GLU A 71 6.47 -9.37 16.49
N VAL A 72 5.49 -10.00 15.82
CA VAL A 72 5.59 -11.41 15.38
C VAL A 72 6.68 -11.60 14.33
N GLN A 73 6.82 -10.68 13.42
CA GLN A 73 7.81 -10.76 12.32
C GLN A 73 9.17 -10.16 12.70
N LYS A 74 9.29 -9.55 13.89
CA LYS A 74 10.50 -8.85 14.36
C LYS A 74 10.94 -7.74 13.39
N ILE A 75 9.98 -7.00 12.84
CA ILE A 75 10.19 -5.90 11.90
C ILE A 75 10.01 -4.58 12.65
N SER A 76 10.88 -3.60 12.38
CA SER A 76 10.72 -2.23 12.82
C SER A 76 9.82 -1.45 11.88
N ALA A 77 9.04 -0.48 12.41
CA ALA A 77 8.24 0.41 11.57
C ALA A 77 8.36 1.86 12.02
N ILE A 78 8.42 2.74 11.04
CA ILE A 78 8.33 4.19 11.22
C ILE A 78 7.01 4.62 10.58
N THR A 79 6.17 5.34 11.33
CA THR A 79 4.88 5.79 10.83
C THR A 79 4.66 7.27 11.08
N CYS A 80 4.12 7.96 10.09
CA CYS A 80 3.58 9.30 10.24
C CYS A 80 2.08 9.20 10.50
N LEU A 81 1.58 9.93 11.49
CA LEU A 81 0.17 9.98 11.86
C LEU A 81 -0.33 11.42 11.85
N LEU A 82 -1.51 11.62 11.32
CA LEU A 82 -2.20 12.91 11.38
C LEU A 82 -3.23 12.88 12.50
N GLN A 83 -3.09 13.76 13.50
CA GLN A 83 -4.02 13.95 14.62
C GLN A 83 -4.55 12.63 15.23
N PRO A 84 -3.68 11.74 15.74
CA PRO A 84 -4.11 10.49 16.32
C PRO A 84 -4.89 10.74 17.63
N SER A 85 -5.81 9.84 17.97
CA SER A 85 -6.41 9.83 19.32
C SER A 85 -5.37 9.42 20.37
N ASN A 86 -5.60 9.75 21.65
CA ASN A 86 -4.72 9.33 22.75
C ASN A 86 -4.43 7.82 22.73
N GLU A 87 -5.45 7.01 22.48
CA GLU A 87 -5.33 5.55 22.45
C GLU A 87 -4.47 5.06 21.29
N VAL A 88 -4.60 5.68 20.12
CA VAL A 88 -3.76 5.37 18.94
C VAL A 88 -2.32 5.77 19.22
N PHE A 89 -2.10 6.98 19.76
CA PHE A 89 -0.78 7.51 20.08
C PHE A 89 -0.03 6.59 21.06
N MET A 90 -0.67 6.13 22.13
CA MET A 90 -0.07 5.24 23.12
C MET A 90 0.18 3.80 22.60
N THR A 91 -0.23 3.50 21.37
CA THR A 91 0.10 2.21 20.75
C THR A 91 1.57 2.14 20.31
N PHE A 92 2.24 3.27 20.14
CA PHE A 92 3.62 3.37 19.66
C PHE A 92 4.61 3.48 20.81
N HIS A 93 5.77 2.82 20.69
CA HIS A 93 6.78 2.77 21.73
C HIS A 93 7.66 4.02 21.77
N ARG A 94 7.99 4.56 20.61
CA ARG A 94 8.89 5.71 20.46
C ARG A 94 8.21 6.80 19.67
N LEU A 95 8.55 8.03 19.99
CA LEU A 95 8.08 9.26 19.35
C LEU A 95 9.27 10.05 18.84
N ILE A 96 9.19 10.53 17.62
CA ILE A 96 10.02 11.61 17.09
C ILE A 96 9.09 12.79 16.84
N LEU A 97 9.33 13.89 17.49
CA LEU A 97 8.55 15.12 17.36
C LEU A 97 9.42 16.20 16.72
N LEU A 98 8.92 16.74 15.61
CA LEU A 98 9.62 17.78 14.85
C LEU A 98 8.98 19.14 15.10
N THR A 99 9.80 20.19 15.12
CA THR A 99 9.34 21.58 15.10
C THR A 99 8.83 21.96 13.71
N SER A 100 8.19 23.15 13.59
CA SER A 100 7.75 23.70 12.31
C SER A 100 8.89 23.84 11.28
N ASP A 101 10.12 24.03 11.76
CA ASP A 101 11.33 24.21 10.92
C ASP A 101 12.05 22.88 10.65
N GLY A 102 11.45 21.75 11.07
CA GLY A 102 11.99 20.41 10.85
C GLY A 102 13.12 19.99 11.79
N GLN A 103 13.35 20.72 12.87
CA GLN A 103 14.32 20.33 13.90
C GLN A 103 13.68 19.34 14.89
N VAL A 104 14.50 18.54 15.57
CA VAL A 104 14.00 17.56 16.56
C VAL A 104 13.72 18.23 17.88
N ALA A 105 12.44 18.36 18.25
CA ALA A 105 12.02 18.86 19.55
C ALA A 105 12.05 17.78 20.64
N TYR A 106 11.83 16.52 20.26
CA TYR A 106 11.92 15.37 21.16
C TYR A 106 12.12 14.08 20.35
N SER A 107 12.92 13.18 20.87
CA SER A 107 13.04 11.82 20.39
C SER A 107 13.24 10.89 21.59
N GLY A 108 12.37 9.87 21.73
CA GLY A 108 12.44 8.99 22.90
C GLY A 108 11.20 8.12 23.06
N LYS A 109 11.04 7.54 24.26
CA LYS A 109 9.85 6.76 24.59
C LYS A 109 8.62 7.64 24.62
N THR A 110 7.51 7.13 24.06
CA THR A 110 6.24 7.86 24.00
C THR A 110 5.72 8.26 25.39
N GLU A 111 5.92 7.38 26.39
CA GLU A 111 5.50 7.61 27.77
C GLU A 111 6.27 8.74 28.48
N ASP A 112 7.52 8.95 28.10
CA ASP A 112 8.38 9.96 28.70
C ASP A 112 8.22 11.35 28.05
N ALA A 113 7.61 11.42 26.89
CA ALA A 113 7.41 12.69 26.17
C ALA A 113 6.64 13.71 27.01
N ILE A 114 5.55 13.28 27.69
CA ILE A 114 4.75 14.17 28.53
C ILE A 114 5.60 14.72 29.67
N LYS A 115 6.35 13.88 30.36
CA LYS A 115 7.23 14.31 31.48
C LYS A 115 8.31 15.28 31.01
N TYR A 116 8.85 15.06 29.80
CA TYR A 116 9.83 15.97 29.25
C TYR A 116 9.26 17.38 29.07
N PHE A 117 8.08 17.50 28.47
CA PHE A 117 7.47 18.81 28.22
C PHE A 117 6.90 19.44 29.50
N GLU A 118 6.23 18.70 30.39
CA GLU A 118 5.62 19.20 31.61
C GLU A 118 6.65 19.45 32.72
N ASP A 119 7.49 18.47 33.04
CA ASP A 119 8.36 18.55 34.21
C ASP A 119 9.69 19.24 33.89
N HIS A 120 10.27 18.97 32.70
CA HIS A 120 11.58 19.52 32.34
C HIS A 120 11.50 20.90 31.69
N LEU A 121 10.57 21.07 30.74
CA LEU A 121 10.38 22.38 30.08
C LEU A 121 9.36 23.28 30.75
N GLY A 122 8.60 22.79 31.74
CA GLY A 122 7.60 23.57 32.49
C GLY A 122 6.34 23.90 31.66
N LEU A 123 6.10 23.26 30.55
CA LEU A 123 4.93 23.44 29.68
C LEU A 123 3.80 22.55 30.17
N LYS A 124 2.92 23.06 31.04
CA LYS A 124 1.80 22.25 31.58
C LYS A 124 0.72 22.01 30.51
N ARG A 125 0.21 20.80 30.46
CA ARG A 125 -0.88 20.48 29.54
C ARG A 125 -2.21 20.98 30.03
N PRO A 126 -2.97 21.78 29.23
CA PRO A 126 -4.35 22.12 29.50
C PRO A 126 -5.25 20.88 29.62
N GLU A 127 -6.18 20.88 30.60
CA GLU A 127 -7.07 19.70 30.83
C GLU A 127 -7.97 19.41 29.63
N SER A 128 -8.33 20.43 28.86
CA SER A 128 -9.17 20.34 27.64
C SER A 128 -8.47 19.66 26.49
N MET A 129 -7.12 19.59 26.50
CA MET A 129 -6.30 19.18 25.35
C MET A 129 -5.86 17.72 25.43
N ASN A 130 -5.98 17.00 24.31
CA ASN A 130 -5.46 15.64 24.22
C ASN A 130 -3.92 15.61 24.08
N ILE A 131 -3.29 14.46 24.42
CA ILE A 131 -1.84 14.34 24.48
C ILE A 131 -1.15 14.64 23.13
N PRO A 132 -1.56 14.07 21.99
CA PRO A 132 -0.89 14.34 20.72
C PRO A 132 -0.99 15.80 20.28
N GLU A 133 -2.13 16.42 20.51
CA GLU A 133 -2.35 17.83 20.18
C GLU A 133 -1.49 18.73 21.06
N TYR A 134 -1.43 18.44 22.37
CA TYR A 134 -0.56 19.16 23.30
C TYR A 134 0.90 19.09 22.85
N LEU A 135 1.43 17.88 22.58
CA LEU A 135 2.80 17.71 22.14
C LEU A 135 3.09 18.41 20.82
N LEU A 136 2.14 18.38 19.88
CA LEU A 136 2.27 19.07 18.60
C LEU A 136 2.29 20.60 18.79
N ARG A 137 1.42 21.15 19.64
CA ARG A 137 1.44 22.60 19.97
C ARG A 137 2.72 23.00 20.66
N CYS A 138 3.23 22.22 21.62
CA CYS A 138 4.53 22.46 22.25
C CYS A 138 5.67 22.54 21.22
N ALA A 139 5.67 21.67 20.21
CA ALA A 139 6.74 21.64 19.21
C ALA A 139 6.61 22.70 18.13
N CYS A 140 5.40 23.00 17.67
CA CYS A 140 5.18 23.89 16.52
C CYS A 140 4.84 25.33 16.90
N SER A 141 4.19 25.54 18.04
CA SER A 141 3.70 26.87 18.49
C SER A 141 3.64 26.96 20.01
N PRO A 142 4.76 26.87 20.73
CA PRO A 142 4.77 26.85 22.19
C PRO A 142 4.13 28.12 22.80
N THR A 143 4.26 29.24 22.11
CA THR A 143 3.66 30.54 22.55
C THR A 143 2.13 30.52 22.52
N ASN A 144 1.52 29.66 21.73
CA ASN A 144 0.07 29.52 21.56
C ASN A 144 -0.46 28.26 22.27
N LEU A 145 0.25 27.75 23.26
CA LEU A 145 -0.14 26.54 23.99
C LEU A 145 -1.40 26.78 24.83
N TYR A 146 -1.52 27.98 25.42
CA TYR A 146 -2.65 28.34 26.24
C TYR A 146 -3.56 29.31 25.50
N ASP A 147 -4.84 28.99 25.42
CA ASP A 147 -5.86 29.89 24.90
C ASP A 147 -6.14 31.04 25.95
N ASP A 148 -6.67 32.16 25.48
CA ASP A 148 -7.00 33.31 26.34
C ASP A 148 -7.94 32.88 27.49
N GLY A 149 -7.41 32.81 28.70
CA GLY A 149 -8.15 32.46 29.92
C GLY A 149 -7.74 31.14 30.59
N GLU A 150 -6.82 30.38 30.03
CA GLU A 150 -6.23 29.22 30.69
C GLU A 150 -5.02 29.62 31.57
N ASP A 151 -4.92 28.98 32.75
CA ASP A 151 -3.89 29.30 33.74
C ASP A 151 -2.57 28.59 33.34
N GLY A 152 -1.73 29.29 32.58
CA GLY A 152 -0.43 28.81 32.16
C GLY A 152 0.42 29.89 31.49
N SER A 153 1.72 29.85 31.70
CA SER A 153 2.67 30.74 31.06
C SER A 153 3.81 29.94 30.41
N VAL A 154 4.12 30.23 29.16
CA VAL A 154 5.29 29.66 28.50
C VAL A 154 6.57 30.27 29.08
N PRO A 155 7.57 29.46 29.50
CA PRO A 155 8.84 29.97 29.94
C PRO A 155 9.49 30.86 28.89
N LYS A 156 10.03 32.03 29.30
CA LYS A 156 10.69 32.95 28.37
C LYS A 156 11.90 32.37 27.63
N SER A 157 12.43 31.26 28.11
CA SER A 157 13.55 30.52 27.50
C SER A 157 13.15 29.75 26.26
N ILE A 158 11.83 29.63 25.98
CA ILE A 158 11.32 28.86 24.84
C ILE A 158 10.48 29.79 23.98
N SER A 159 11.15 30.48 23.08
CA SER A 159 10.50 31.45 22.18
C SER A 159 10.60 31.01 20.69
N SER A 160 11.51 30.12 20.37
CA SER A 160 11.75 29.67 19.00
C SER A 160 11.88 28.15 18.91
N SER A 161 11.77 27.61 17.68
CA SER A 161 12.00 26.23 17.36
C SER A 161 13.45 25.78 17.65
N THR A 162 14.41 26.69 17.49
CA THR A 162 15.82 26.44 17.81
C THR A 162 16.03 26.28 19.32
N ASP A 163 15.33 27.07 20.15
CA ASP A 163 15.40 26.96 21.61
C ASP A 163 14.93 25.57 22.07
N LEU A 164 13.86 25.03 21.45
CA LEU A 164 13.35 23.69 21.75
C LEU A 164 14.35 22.61 21.37
N ALA A 165 14.97 22.70 20.20
CA ALA A 165 15.96 21.72 19.76
C ALA A 165 17.21 21.75 20.65
N GLU A 166 17.70 22.93 21.01
CA GLU A 166 18.82 23.09 21.94
C GLU A 166 18.49 22.57 23.35
N ALA A 167 17.28 22.87 23.84
CA ALA A 167 16.80 22.34 25.10
C ALA A 167 16.74 20.83 25.13
N PHE A 168 16.31 20.21 24.02
CA PHE A 168 16.29 18.76 23.91
C PHE A 168 17.74 18.17 23.89
N ILE A 169 18.64 18.73 23.10
CA ILE A 169 20.04 18.27 23.01
C ILE A 169 20.73 18.33 24.38
N ASN A 170 20.46 19.36 25.16
CA ASN A 170 21.04 19.58 26.50
C ASN A 170 20.27 18.84 27.61
N SER A 171 19.19 18.14 27.31
CA SER A 171 18.36 17.45 28.27
C SER A 171 18.90 16.06 28.65
N PRO A 172 18.60 15.57 29.86
CA PRO A 172 18.91 14.18 30.24
C PRO A 172 18.22 13.16 29.32
N TYR A 173 17.12 13.50 28.69
CA TYR A 173 16.39 12.62 27.77
C TYR A 173 17.16 12.34 26.47
N CYS A 174 17.95 13.29 25.96
CA CYS A 174 18.83 13.07 24.83
C CYS A 174 20.00 12.13 25.20
N ASN A 175 20.49 12.21 26.42
CA ASN A 175 21.55 11.29 26.90
C ASN A 175 21.04 9.85 27.09
N LEU A 176 19.77 9.67 27.49
CA LEU A 176 19.13 8.36 27.54
C LEU A 176 19.01 7.71 26.14
N LEU A 177 18.82 8.51 25.11
CA LEU A 177 18.85 8.04 23.71
C LEU A 177 20.23 7.47 23.33
N LYS A 178 21.31 8.15 23.73
CA LYS A 178 22.68 7.70 23.47
C LYS A 178 23.03 6.42 24.23
N LEU A 179 22.40 6.18 25.40
CA LEU A 179 22.56 4.95 26.17
C LEU A 179 21.75 3.76 25.58
N ASP A 180 20.63 4.07 24.89
CA ASP A 180 19.84 3.07 24.17
C ASP A 180 20.42 2.74 22.77
N ASP A 181 21.35 3.54 22.24
CA ASP A 181 22.08 3.20 21.03
C ASP A 181 23.12 2.11 21.35
N PRO A 182 23.17 1.03 20.60
CA PRO A 182 24.23 0.05 20.76
C PRO A 182 25.56 0.75 20.50
N ASP A 183 26.53 0.53 21.42
CA ASP A 183 27.89 1.06 21.27
C ASP A 183 28.45 0.80 19.86
N GLU A 184 29.29 1.69 19.35
CA GLU A 184 29.91 1.53 18.02
C GLU A 184 30.55 0.16 17.83
N GLU A 185 31.14 -0.44 18.88
CA GLU A 185 31.64 -1.82 18.90
C GLU A 185 30.54 -2.86 18.67
N THR A 186 29.34 -2.64 19.23
CA THR A 186 28.17 -3.53 19.03
C THR A 186 27.62 -3.35 17.62
N MET A 187 27.63 -2.14 17.09
CA MET A 187 27.28 -1.84 15.70
C MET A 187 28.30 -2.46 14.74
N GLU A 188 29.61 -2.25 14.96
CA GLU A 188 30.66 -2.89 14.16
C GLU A 188 30.61 -4.40 14.25
N SER A 189 30.35 -4.99 15.43
CA SER A 189 30.16 -6.44 15.54
C SER A 189 28.89 -6.94 14.89
N ALA A 190 27.83 -6.14 14.85
CA ALA A 190 26.59 -6.46 14.12
C ALA A 190 26.77 -6.33 12.59
N TYR A 191 27.65 -5.41 12.14
CA TYR A 191 28.05 -5.29 10.73
C TYR A 191 29.22 -6.22 10.36
N ALA A 192 30.08 -6.58 11.34
CA ALA A 192 31.15 -7.56 11.20
C ALA A 192 30.63 -9.01 11.43
N VAL A 193 29.41 -9.31 11.06
CA VAL A 193 29.03 -10.69 10.80
C VAL A 193 29.87 -11.13 9.61
N ASP A 194 31.03 -11.70 9.96
CA ASP A 194 31.97 -12.40 9.08
C ASP A 194 31.26 -13.70 8.65
N GLY A 195 30.41 -13.58 7.73
CA GLY A 195 29.59 -14.60 7.13
C GLY A 195 28.94 -13.94 5.95
N ASP A 196 29.03 -14.55 4.80
CA ASP A 196 28.30 -14.18 3.60
C ASP A 196 27.05 -13.38 3.95
N VAL A 197 27.06 -12.07 3.66
CA VAL A 197 25.83 -11.27 3.68
C VAL A 197 24.84 -12.12 2.92
N PRO A 198 23.80 -12.68 3.57
CA PRO A 198 22.93 -13.63 2.89
C PRO A 198 22.49 -12.92 1.64
N ASP A 199 22.80 -13.54 0.49
CA ASP A 199 22.54 -12.98 -0.83
C ASP A 199 21.05 -12.57 -0.80
N LEU A 200 20.81 -11.29 -0.51
CA LEU A 200 19.46 -10.74 -0.27
C LEU A 200 18.76 -10.94 -1.60
N LYS A 201 18.05 -12.06 -1.71
CA LYS A 201 17.27 -12.37 -2.90
C LYS A 201 16.35 -11.20 -3.12
N ASP A 202 16.55 -10.47 -4.21
CA ASP A 202 15.68 -9.35 -4.62
C ASP A 202 14.18 -9.69 -4.53
N PHE A 203 13.85 -10.97 -4.54
CA PHE A 203 12.47 -11.48 -4.52
C PHE A 203 12.36 -12.75 -3.68
N ALA A 204 11.36 -12.82 -2.82
CA ALA A 204 11.09 -13.96 -1.94
C ALA A 204 10.82 -15.29 -2.68
N GLN A 205 10.40 -15.25 -3.95
CA GLN A 205 10.04 -16.44 -4.73
C GLN A 205 10.78 -16.51 -6.07
N PRO A 206 11.10 -17.73 -6.57
CA PRO A 206 11.69 -17.89 -7.90
C PRO A 206 10.72 -17.47 -9.00
N THR A 207 11.25 -17.04 -10.15
CA THR A 207 10.48 -16.51 -11.29
C THR A 207 9.35 -17.43 -11.75
N SER A 208 9.56 -18.75 -11.78
CA SER A 208 8.55 -19.75 -12.16
C SER A 208 7.35 -19.73 -11.21
N ARG A 209 7.61 -19.66 -9.91
CA ARG A 209 6.56 -19.60 -8.89
C ARG A 209 5.80 -18.28 -8.94
N GLN A 210 6.51 -17.18 -9.18
CA GLN A 210 5.87 -15.86 -9.40
C GLN A 210 4.88 -15.90 -10.57
N ILE A 211 5.30 -16.46 -11.72
CA ILE A 211 4.43 -16.60 -12.90
C ILE A 211 3.20 -17.45 -12.56
N GLN A 212 3.38 -18.60 -11.91
CA GLN A 212 2.27 -19.48 -11.53
C GLN A 212 1.24 -18.79 -10.64
N LEU A 213 1.70 -18.04 -9.63
CA LEU A 213 0.83 -17.30 -8.71
C LEU A 213 0.09 -16.16 -9.42
N LEU A 214 0.78 -15.43 -10.29
CA LEU A 214 0.20 -14.32 -11.06
C LEU A 214 -0.81 -14.81 -12.09
N VAL A 215 -0.54 -15.94 -12.77
CA VAL A 215 -1.49 -16.60 -13.68
C VAL A 215 -2.73 -17.05 -12.90
N GLY A 216 -2.55 -17.69 -11.73
CA GLY A 216 -3.67 -18.09 -10.89
C GLY A 216 -4.53 -16.91 -10.43
N ARG A 217 -3.91 -15.75 -10.12
CA ARG A 217 -4.61 -14.50 -9.83
C ARG A 217 -5.36 -13.99 -11.07
N GLY A 218 -4.68 -13.90 -12.20
CA GLY A 218 -5.24 -13.40 -13.45
C GLY A 218 -6.47 -14.19 -13.90
N TRP A 219 -6.43 -15.52 -13.83
CA TRP A 219 -7.58 -16.39 -14.12
C TRP A 219 -8.79 -16.13 -13.21
N LYS A 220 -8.56 -15.88 -11.92
CA LYS A 220 -9.64 -15.51 -11.00
C LYS A 220 -10.27 -14.16 -11.36
N LEU A 221 -9.45 -13.20 -11.80
CA LEU A 221 -9.94 -11.90 -12.25
C LEU A 221 -10.76 -12.04 -13.53
N VAL A 222 -10.26 -12.73 -14.55
CA VAL A 222 -10.98 -12.97 -15.82
C VAL A 222 -12.33 -13.65 -15.59
N LYS A 223 -12.40 -14.67 -14.71
CA LYS A 223 -13.66 -15.37 -14.40
C LYS A 223 -14.69 -14.48 -13.67
N ARG A 224 -14.25 -13.46 -12.96
CA ARG A 224 -15.13 -12.56 -12.18
C ARG A 224 -15.44 -11.26 -12.89
N ASP A 225 -14.78 -10.98 -14.01
CA ASP A 225 -15.00 -9.76 -14.79
C ASP A 225 -16.14 -9.96 -15.79
N PRO A 226 -17.31 -9.30 -15.58
CA PRO A 226 -18.43 -9.41 -16.51
C PRO A 226 -18.11 -8.85 -17.90
N ALA A 227 -17.20 -7.88 -18.00
CA ALA A 227 -16.78 -7.32 -19.28
C ALA A 227 -16.04 -8.36 -20.14
N SER A 228 -15.30 -9.27 -19.53
CA SER A 228 -14.65 -10.38 -20.24
C SER A 228 -15.67 -11.36 -20.83
N LEU A 229 -16.75 -11.65 -20.10
CA LEU A 229 -17.85 -12.48 -20.60
C LEU A 229 -18.61 -11.80 -21.74
N MET A 230 -18.93 -10.53 -21.58
CA MET A 230 -19.62 -9.75 -22.63
C MET A 230 -18.80 -9.65 -23.92
N ARG A 231 -17.48 -9.50 -23.82
CA ARG A 231 -16.57 -9.55 -24.98
C ARG A 231 -16.62 -10.89 -25.71
N LEU A 232 -16.65 -12.00 -24.97
CA LEU A 232 -16.76 -13.34 -25.57
C LEU A 232 -18.10 -13.49 -26.33
N VAL A 233 -19.19 -13.12 -25.70
CA VAL A 233 -20.55 -13.16 -26.28
C VAL A 233 -20.62 -12.27 -27.52
N SER A 234 -20.14 -11.05 -27.48
CA SER A 234 -20.13 -10.13 -28.62
C SER A 234 -19.30 -10.65 -29.78
N ALA A 235 -18.17 -11.30 -29.49
CA ALA A 235 -17.34 -11.90 -30.53
C ALA A 235 -18.04 -13.06 -31.25
N VAL A 236 -18.76 -13.92 -30.50
CA VAL A 236 -19.56 -15.00 -31.09
C VAL A 236 -20.69 -14.46 -31.95
N ILE A 237 -21.47 -13.50 -31.44
CA ILE A 237 -22.56 -12.86 -32.18
C ILE A 237 -22.03 -12.21 -33.48
N PHE A 238 -20.93 -11.51 -33.37
CA PHE A 238 -20.34 -10.83 -34.52
C PHE A 238 -19.77 -11.81 -35.55
N GLY A 239 -19.11 -12.88 -35.11
CA GLY A 239 -18.62 -13.96 -35.96
C GLY A 239 -19.76 -14.63 -36.74
N LEU A 240 -20.86 -14.95 -36.05
CA LEU A 240 -22.08 -15.50 -36.68
C LEU A 240 -22.68 -14.50 -37.69
N PHE A 241 -22.77 -13.23 -37.33
CA PHE A 241 -23.29 -12.19 -38.23
C PHE A 241 -22.45 -12.08 -39.49
N VAL A 242 -21.14 -11.96 -39.37
CA VAL A 242 -20.23 -11.91 -40.54
C VAL A 242 -20.30 -13.22 -41.34
N GLY A 243 -20.33 -14.40 -40.67
CA GLY A 243 -20.49 -15.69 -41.33
C GLY A 243 -21.74 -15.77 -42.20
N THR A 244 -22.89 -15.27 -41.70
CA THR A 244 -24.16 -15.30 -42.48
C THR A 244 -24.10 -14.41 -43.70
N LEU A 245 -23.41 -13.29 -43.68
CA LEU A 245 -23.26 -12.39 -44.83
C LEU A 245 -22.53 -13.06 -46.01
N PHE A 246 -21.64 -14.02 -45.75
CA PHE A 246 -20.83 -14.68 -46.78
C PHE A 246 -21.26 -16.12 -47.09
N LEU A 247 -22.40 -16.58 -46.54
CA LEU A 247 -22.84 -17.98 -46.62
C LEU A 247 -23.22 -18.40 -48.08
N GLN A 248 -23.65 -17.49 -48.92
CA GLN A 248 -24.11 -17.74 -50.30
C GLN A 248 -23.19 -17.16 -51.36
N THR A 249 -21.89 -17.16 -51.16
CA THR A 249 -20.94 -16.66 -52.18
C THR A 249 -20.84 -17.63 -53.37
N PRO A 250 -21.04 -17.15 -54.61
CA PRO A 250 -20.98 -18.02 -55.79
C PRO A 250 -19.55 -18.53 -56.06
N ASN A 251 -19.45 -19.69 -56.73
CA ASN A 251 -18.17 -20.32 -57.08
C ASN A 251 -17.62 -19.83 -58.41
N ASN A 252 -17.49 -18.51 -58.62
CA ASN A 252 -16.91 -17.85 -59.79
C ASN A 252 -15.83 -16.85 -59.36
N GLU A 253 -15.20 -16.16 -60.32
CA GLU A 253 -14.10 -15.21 -60.04
C GLU A 253 -14.52 -14.10 -59.08
N VAL A 254 -15.72 -13.61 -59.17
CA VAL A 254 -16.30 -12.59 -58.27
C VAL A 254 -16.42 -13.17 -56.84
N GLY A 255 -16.86 -14.44 -56.72
CA GLY A 255 -16.93 -15.13 -55.42
C GLY A 255 -15.57 -15.31 -54.77
N THR A 256 -14.51 -15.47 -55.54
CA THR A 256 -13.14 -15.55 -54.98
C THR A 256 -12.67 -14.22 -54.41
N GLN A 257 -13.00 -13.10 -55.07
CA GLN A 257 -12.69 -11.77 -54.52
C GLN A 257 -13.47 -11.49 -53.25
N VAL A 258 -14.74 -11.88 -53.20
CA VAL A 258 -15.58 -11.75 -51.99
C VAL A 258 -15.04 -12.55 -50.82
N ARG A 259 -14.60 -13.79 -51.06
CA ARG A 259 -13.98 -14.65 -50.03
C ARG A 259 -12.65 -14.07 -49.53
N SER A 260 -11.82 -13.48 -50.36
CA SER A 260 -10.60 -12.81 -49.95
C SER A 260 -10.89 -11.61 -49.04
N GLY A 261 -11.92 -10.83 -49.37
CA GLY A 261 -12.41 -9.74 -48.53
C GLY A 261 -12.92 -10.22 -47.15
N TYR A 262 -13.62 -11.36 -47.14
CA TYR A 262 -14.04 -12.00 -45.89
C TYR A 262 -12.87 -12.36 -44.98
N VAL A 263 -11.87 -13.07 -45.50
CA VAL A 263 -10.68 -13.45 -44.76
C VAL A 263 -9.94 -12.22 -44.21
N LEU A 264 -9.81 -11.18 -45.01
CA LEU A 264 -9.16 -9.93 -44.60
C LEU A 264 -9.94 -9.23 -43.49
N THR A 265 -11.26 -9.21 -43.57
CA THR A 265 -12.17 -8.65 -42.55
C THR A 265 -12.02 -9.43 -41.24
N LEU A 266 -12.00 -10.76 -41.27
CA LEU A 266 -11.80 -11.62 -40.10
C LEU A 266 -10.45 -11.35 -39.44
N ILE A 267 -9.35 -11.29 -40.22
CA ILE A 267 -8.02 -11.00 -39.71
C ILE A 267 -8.01 -9.63 -39.01
N PHE A 268 -8.60 -8.62 -39.62
CA PHE A 268 -8.67 -7.26 -39.08
C PHE A 268 -9.46 -7.22 -37.76
N LEU A 269 -10.59 -7.90 -37.67
CA LEU A 269 -11.41 -8.00 -36.45
C LEU A 269 -10.71 -8.76 -35.36
N CYS A 270 -10.07 -9.88 -35.66
CA CYS A 270 -9.25 -10.62 -34.69
C CYS A 270 -8.10 -9.76 -34.16
N PHE A 271 -7.47 -8.97 -35.02
CA PHE A 271 -6.42 -8.02 -34.64
C PHE A 271 -6.96 -6.94 -33.66
N LEU A 272 -8.06 -6.28 -34.01
CA LEU A 272 -8.68 -5.25 -33.16
C LEU A 272 -9.08 -5.81 -31.79
N ASN A 273 -9.77 -6.94 -31.73
CA ASN A 273 -10.15 -7.56 -30.45
C ASN A 273 -8.92 -7.99 -29.64
N SER A 274 -7.85 -8.46 -30.30
CA SER A 274 -6.62 -8.85 -29.63
C SER A 274 -5.83 -7.69 -29.05
N CYS A 275 -5.90 -6.51 -29.67
CA CYS A 275 -5.17 -5.32 -29.22
C CYS A 275 -5.95 -4.51 -28.16
N MET A 276 -7.24 -4.29 -28.35
CA MET A 276 -8.02 -3.38 -27.48
C MET A 276 -8.32 -3.98 -26.10
N ALA A 277 -8.72 -5.23 -26.05
CA ALA A 277 -9.13 -5.87 -24.80
C ALA A 277 -8.03 -5.93 -23.71
N PRO A 278 -6.74 -6.23 -24.03
CA PRO A 278 -5.69 -6.21 -23.02
C PRO A 278 -5.33 -4.81 -22.53
N LEU A 279 -5.52 -3.77 -23.36
CA LEU A 279 -5.17 -2.41 -22.98
C LEU A 279 -5.98 -1.93 -21.79
N ASP A 280 -7.30 -2.08 -21.80
CA ASP A 280 -8.17 -1.67 -20.70
C ASP A 280 -7.78 -2.36 -19.40
N ALA A 281 -7.52 -3.67 -19.46
CA ALA A 281 -7.09 -4.44 -18.29
C ALA A 281 -5.73 -4.00 -17.75
N LEU A 282 -4.76 -3.68 -18.63
CA LEU A 282 -3.44 -3.18 -18.24
C LEU A 282 -3.54 -1.79 -17.60
N PHE A 283 -4.37 -0.90 -18.13
CA PHE A 283 -4.59 0.42 -17.54
C PHE A 283 -5.28 0.33 -16.18
N ALA A 284 -6.28 -0.51 -16.03
CA ALA A 284 -6.99 -0.72 -14.78
C ALA A 284 -6.08 -1.27 -13.66
N ASP A 285 -5.15 -2.19 -13.99
CA ASP A 285 -4.24 -2.83 -13.03
C ASP A 285 -2.92 -2.04 -12.82
N ARG A 286 -2.71 -0.94 -13.58
CA ARG A 286 -1.47 -0.16 -13.60
C ARG A 286 -1.04 0.30 -12.22
N LEU A 287 -1.96 0.85 -11.43
CA LEU A 287 -1.66 1.36 -10.09
C LEU A 287 -1.22 0.22 -9.16
N THR A 288 -1.92 -0.91 -9.19
CA THR A 288 -1.59 -2.11 -8.41
C THR A 288 -0.22 -2.66 -8.80
N PHE A 289 0.08 -2.71 -10.11
CA PHE A 289 1.39 -3.12 -10.60
C PHE A 289 2.52 -2.25 -10.07
N TYR A 290 2.39 -0.91 -10.08
CA TYR A 290 3.42 -0.02 -9.57
C TYR A 290 3.64 -0.17 -8.07
N ILE A 291 2.57 -0.35 -7.28
CA ILE A 291 2.66 -0.58 -5.84
C ILE A 291 3.43 -1.90 -5.58
N HIS A 292 3.03 -2.99 -6.24
CA HIS A 292 3.68 -4.28 -6.06
C HIS A 292 5.14 -4.29 -6.54
N ARG A 293 5.44 -3.57 -7.63
CA ARG A 293 6.81 -3.43 -8.13
C ARG A 293 7.70 -2.70 -7.13
N ARG A 294 7.21 -1.58 -6.54
CA ARG A 294 7.95 -0.84 -5.50
C ARG A 294 8.19 -1.68 -4.25
N ALA A 295 7.26 -2.55 -3.91
CA ALA A 295 7.36 -3.47 -2.79
C ALA A 295 8.12 -4.78 -3.13
N SER A 296 8.75 -4.89 -4.29
CA SER A 296 9.53 -6.06 -4.73
C SER A 296 8.78 -7.40 -4.65
N PHE A 297 7.46 -7.40 -4.86
CA PHE A 297 6.65 -8.63 -4.78
C PHE A 297 6.97 -9.61 -5.92
N TYR A 298 7.25 -9.11 -7.11
CA TYR A 298 7.57 -9.92 -8.29
C TYR A 298 8.35 -9.12 -9.35
N ARG A 299 9.04 -9.85 -10.23
CA ARG A 299 9.76 -9.28 -11.37
C ARG A 299 8.77 -8.79 -12.43
N THR A 300 9.08 -7.67 -13.05
CA THR A 300 8.31 -7.10 -14.17
C THR A 300 8.07 -8.13 -15.29
N PHE A 301 9.08 -8.92 -15.62
CA PHE A 301 8.99 -9.99 -16.60
C PHE A 301 7.94 -11.05 -16.24
N SER A 302 7.89 -11.49 -14.96
CA SER A 302 6.90 -12.45 -14.46
C SER A 302 5.47 -11.92 -14.62
N TYR A 303 5.26 -10.62 -14.37
CA TYR A 303 3.97 -9.98 -14.54
C TYR A 303 3.53 -9.98 -16.01
N TYR A 304 4.37 -9.51 -16.93
CA TYR A 304 4.00 -9.46 -18.36
C TYR A 304 3.74 -10.84 -18.95
N ILE A 305 4.55 -11.84 -18.64
CA ILE A 305 4.28 -13.22 -19.08
C ILE A 305 2.95 -13.73 -18.56
N SER A 306 2.64 -13.48 -17.28
CA SER A 306 1.36 -13.89 -16.71
C SER A 306 0.17 -13.23 -17.40
N GLN A 307 0.27 -11.95 -17.78
CA GLN A 307 -0.76 -11.24 -18.54
C GLN A 307 -0.97 -11.85 -19.92
N VAL A 308 0.11 -12.17 -20.62
CA VAL A 308 0.04 -12.86 -21.94
C VAL A 308 -0.67 -14.21 -21.79
N LEU A 309 -0.26 -15.03 -20.81
CA LEU A 309 -0.85 -16.35 -20.57
C LEU A 309 -2.32 -16.29 -20.17
N CYS A 310 -2.73 -15.27 -19.38
CA CYS A 310 -4.14 -15.09 -19.01
C CYS A 310 -5.01 -14.57 -20.18
N SER A 311 -4.46 -13.82 -21.09
CA SER A 311 -5.18 -13.31 -22.27
C SER A 311 -5.27 -14.32 -23.42
N TRP A 312 -4.39 -15.31 -23.45
CA TRP A 312 -4.26 -16.28 -24.55
C TRP A 312 -5.47 -17.18 -24.75
N PRO A 313 -6.11 -17.80 -23.76
CA PRO A 313 -7.24 -18.70 -23.97
C PRO A 313 -8.47 -18.03 -24.59
N GLY A 314 -8.73 -16.78 -24.24
CA GLY A 314 -9.77 -15.99 -24.90
C GLY A 314 -9.48 -15.74 -26.38
N LYS A 315 -8.20 -15.56 -26.72
CA LYS A 315 -7.75 -15.36 -28.12
C LYS A 315 -7.81 -16.65 -28.95
N LEU A 316 -7.44 -17.79 -28.35
CA LEU A 316 -7.54 -19.10 -29.01
C LEU A 316 -9.00 -19.51 -29.26
N LEU A 317 -9.91 -19.26 -28.31
CA LEU A 317 -11.33 -19.52 -28.52
C LEU A 317 -11.91 -18.64 -29.64
N LEU A 318 -11.53 -17.37 -29.72
CA LEU A 318 -11.93 -16.46 -30.79
C LEU A 318 -11.37 -16.88 -32.16
N SER A 319 -10.11 -17.30 -32.24
CA SER A 319 -9.52 -17.74 -33.51
C SER A 319 -10.13 -19.05 -34.01
N ASN A 320 -10.44 -20.01 -33.11
CA ASN A 320 -11.07 -21.29 -33.49
C ASN A 320 -12.57 -21.17 -33.80
N LEU A 321 -13.26 -20.12 -33.34
CA LEU A 321 -14.65 -19.85 -33.69
C LEU A 321 -14.82 -19.09 -35.03
N CYS A 322 -13.73 -18.49 -35.51
CA CYS A 322 -13.70 -17.75 -36.78
C CYS A 322 -13.20 -18.60 -37.97
N ILE A 323 -12.74 -19.81 -37.74
CA ILE A 323 -12.39 -20.81 -38.76
C ILE A 323 -13.55 -21.80 -38.93
#